data_da3748de30b08c1158fb59193b2c5cca
#
_entry.id   da3748de30b08c1158fb59193b2c5cca
#
_cell.length_a   1.000
_cell.length_b   1.000
_cell.length_c   1.000
_cell.angle_alpha   90.00
_cell.angle_beta   90.00
_cell.angle_gamma   90.00
#
_symmetry.space_group_name_H-M   'P 1'
#
loop_
_entity.id
_entity.type
_entity.pdbx_description
1 polymer ?
#
loop_
_entity_poly.entity_id
_entity_poly.type
_entity_poly.pdbx_seq_one_letter_code
_entity_poly.pdbx_strand_id
1 'polypeptide(L)'
;LVTVRYDSPRPFVAVEHKLARTAPPDVNGEAVVLELLEAVIDRCADILERAGADVDAVSREIFEPEGSARTGHAKRYSDILITIGRKGDLTSKVRESLVSIGRVVTFVVAEADNVKWSKERRAQLKTMQRDVASLSDHASYLSNKITFVLDAMLGVVNLEQNNIIKLFSV
;
A
#
# COMPACT_ATOMS: atom_id res chain seq x y z
N LEU A 1 -6.64 -27.60 -0.06
CA LEU A 1 -7.04 -26.20 0.17
C LEU A 1 -8.22 -25.85 -0.75
N VAL A 2 -9.27 -25.27 -0.19
CA VAL A 2 -10.41 -24.72 -0.95
C VAL A 2 -10.46 -23.23 -0.71
N THR A 3 -10.55 -22.42 -1.77
CA THR A 3 -10.69 -20.95 -1.69
C THR A 3 -11.95 -20.51 -2.41
N VAL A 4 -12.65 -19.51 -1.87
CA VAL A 4 -13.79 -18.87 -2.51
C VAL A 4 -13.38 -17.47 -2.92
N ARG A 5 -13.56 -17.15 -4.20
CA ARG A 5 -13.14 -15.87 -4.79
C ARG A 5 -14.25 -15.32 -5.68
N TYR A 6 -14.39 -14.00 -5.68
CA TYR A 6 -15.31 -13.29 -6.57
C TYR A 6 -14.60 -12.64 -7.76
N ASP A 7 -13.24 -12.68 -7.76
CA ASP A 7 -12.37 -12.14 -8.80
C ASP A 7 -11.12 -13.02 -8.94
N SER A 8 -10.23 -12.69 -9.87
CA SER A 8 -8.92 -13.34 -10.08
C SER A 8 -7.79 -12.45 -9.56
N PRO A 9 -7.54 -12.42 -8.23
CA PRO A 9 -6.51 -11.57 -7.65
C PRO A 9 -5.11 -12.00 -8.14
N ARG A 10 -4.27 -11.03 -8.50
CA ARG A 10 -2.90 -11.27 -8.99
C ARG A 10 -2.06 -12.24 -8.13
N PRO A 11 -2.08 -12.17 -6.78
CA PRO A 11 -1.34 -13.12 -5.96
C PRO A 11 -1.73 -14.58 -6.23
N PHE A 12 -3.01 -14.87 -6.42
CA PHE A 12 -3.48 -16.22 -6.73
C PHE A 12 -2.97 -16.70 -8.08
N VAL A 13 -3.05 -15.86 -9.10
CA VAL A 13 -2.52 -16.17 -10.43
C VAL A 13 -1.00 -16.42 -10.37
N ALA A 14 -0.27 -15.60 -9.62
CA ALA A 14 1.18 -15.74 -9.47
C ALA A 14 1.56 -17.07 -8.80
N VAL A 15 0.86 -17.44 -7.71
CA VAL A 15 1.09 -18.71 -7.00
C VAL A 15 0.71 -19.91 -7.87
N GLU A 16 -0.41 -19.85 -8.60
CA GLU A 16 -0.82 -20.89 -9.53
C GLU A 16 0.26 -21.13 -10.60
N HIS A 17 0.76 -20.06 -11.23
CA HIS A 17 1.85 -20.13 -12.20
C HIS A 17 3.16 -20.67 -11.58
N LYS A 18 3.51 -20.26 -10.36
CA LYS A 18 4.68 -20.74 -9.63
C LYS A 18 4.58 -22.24 -9.39
N LEU A 19 3.45 -22.71 -8.86
CA LEU A 19 3.22 -24.11 -8.57
C LEU A 19 3.18 -24.97 -9.84
N ALA A 20 2.60 -24.50 -10.94
CA ALA A 20 2.58 -25.21 -12.20
C ALA A 20 3.99 -25.44 -12.80
N ARG A 21 4.94 -24.54 -12.52
CA ARG A 21 6.30 -24.59 -13.08
C ARG A 21 7.32 -25.29 -12.19
N THR A 22 7.20 -25.12 -10.89
CA THR A 22 8.26 -25.46 -9.91
C THR A 22 7.72 -26.11 -8.64
N ALA A 23 6.54 -26.77 -8.72
CA ALA A 23 6.00 -27.43 -7.55
C ALA A 23 6.99 -28.50 -7.03
N PRO A 24 7.40 -28.44 -5.75
CA PRO A 24 8.14 -29.52 -5.12
C PRO A 24 7.29 -30.81 -5.15
N PRO A 25 7.90 -31.98 -5.18
CA PRO A 25 7.16 -33.26 -5.24
C PRO A 25 6.25 -33.50 -4.03
N ASP A 26 6.46 -32.79 -2.94
CA ASP A 26 5.74 -32.89 -1.66
C ASP A 26 4.85 -31.66 -1.34
N VAL A 27 4.41 -30.92 -2.37
CA VAL A 27 3.46 -29.81 -2.19
C VAL A 27 2.19 -30.31 -1.52
N ASN A 28 1.91 -29.75 -0.36
CA ASN A 28 0.69 -30.01 0.40
C ASN A 28 -0.11 -28.71 0.65
N GLY A 29 -1.30 -28.85 1.25
CA GLY A 29 -2.18 -27.71 1.53
C GLY A 29 -1.54 -26.61 2.38
N GLU A 30 -0.65 -26.99 3.31
CA GLU A 30 0.07 -26.04 4.18
C GLU A 30 1.03 -25.16 3.36
N ALA A 31 1.81 -25.77 2.46
CA ALA A 31 2.73 -25.05 1.59
C ALA A 31 1.97 -24.05 0.69
N VAL A 32 0.83 -24.47 0.14
CA VAL A 32 0.00 -23.60 -0.71
C VAL A 32 -0.58 -22.43 0.07
N VAL A 33 -1.01 -22.62 1.33
CA VAL A 33 -1.49 -21.53 2.20
C VAL A 33 -0.39 -20.50 2.46
N LEU A 34 0.83 -20.96 2.80
CA LEU A 34 1.97 -20.09 3.04
C LEU A 34 2.33 -19.27 1.80
N GLU A 35 2.44 -19.91 0.65
CA GLU A 35 2.72 -19.23 -0.63
C GLU A 35 1.66 -18.17 -0.97
N LEU A 36 0.38 -18.46 -0.73
CA LEU A 36 -0.69 -17.50 -0.96
C LEU A 36 -0.63 -16.32 -0.01
N LEU A 37 -0.39 -16.56 1.29
CA LEU A 37 -0.25 -15.49 2.28
C LEU A 37 0.94 -14.60 1.95
N GLU A 38 2.10 -15.18 1.65
CA GLU A 38 3.31 -14.45 1.25
C GLU A 38 3.04 -13.58 0.01
N ALA A 39 2.49 -14.17 -1.05
CA ALA A 39 2.19 -13.43 -2.28
C ALA A 39 1.18 -12.28 -2.08
N VAL A 40 0.24 -12.40 -1.12
CA VAL A 40 -0.70 -11.33 -0.78
C VAL A 40 0.00 -10.23 0.01
N ILE A 41 0.87 -10.58 0.97
CA ILE A 41 1.67 -9.64 1.77
C ILE A 41 2.62 -8.85 0.86
N ASP A 42 3.35 -9.52 -0.02
CA ASP A 42 4.24 -8.91 -1.01
C ASP A 42 3.48 -7.93 -1.92
N ARG A 43 2.26 -8.32 -2.33
CA ARG A 43 1.41 -7.44 -3.13
C ARG A 43 1.01 -6.17 -2.37
N CYS A 44 0.74 -6.26 -1.07
CA CYS A 44 0.47 -5.09 -0.23
C CYS A 44 1.72 -4.18 -0.14
N ALA A 45 2.91 -4.76 0.02
CA ALA A 45 4.18 -4.04 0.04
C ALA A 45 4.40 -3.26 -1.27
N ASP A 46 4.28 -3.93 -2.42
CA ASP A 46 4.39 -3.31 -3.75
C ASP A 46 3.44 -2.12 -3.95
N ILE A 47 2.21 -2.23 -3.45
CA ILE A 47 1.21 -1.17 -3.59
C ILE A 47 1.58 0.03 -2.73
N LEU A 48 2.00 -0.20 -1.48
CA LEU A 48 2.43 0.87 -0.57
C LEU A 48 3.70 1.58 -1.08
N GLU A 49 4.67 0.84 -1.59
CA GLU A 49 5.90 1.39 -2.17
C GLU A 49 5.58 2.34 -3.34
N ARG A 50 4.75 1.89 -4.28
CA ARG A 50 4.32 2.73 -5.42
C ARG A 50 3.52 3.95 -4.96
N ALA A 51 2.60 3.76 -4.01
CA ALA A 51 1.83 4.88 -3.47
C ALA A 51 2.75 5.90 -2.79
N GLY A 52 3.76 5.44 -2.05
CA GLY A 52 4.78 6.28 -1.44
C GLY A 52 5.58 7.09 -2.46
N ALA A 53 6.06 6.43 -3.52
CA ALA A 53 6.79 7.09 -4.60
C ALA A 53 5.95 8.17 -5.31
N ASP A 54 4.66 7.89 -5.54
CA ASP A 54 3.74 8.86 -6.13
C ASP A 54 3.50 10.07 -5.21
N VAL A 55 3.35 9.84 -3.90
CA VAL A 55 3.21 10.91 -2.89
C VAL A 55 4.49 11.75 -2.81
N ASP A 56 5.67 11.12 -2.92
CA ASP A 56 6.95 11.82 -2.96
C ASP A 56 7.09 12.68 -4.20
N ALA A 57 6.64 12.20 -5.36
CA ALA A 57 6.65 12.98 -6.60
C ALA A 57 5.75 14.22 -6.47
N VAL A 58 4.54 14.06 -5.93
CA VAL A 58 3.62 15.17 -5.67
C VAL A 58 4.20 16.15 -4.65
N SER A 59 4.83 15.65 -3.59
CA SER A 59 5.48 16.51 -2.59
C SER A 59 6.55 17.40 -3.23
N ARG A 60 7.42 16.82 -4.07
CA ARG A 60 8.42 17.61 -4.81
C ARG A 60 7.77 18.65 -5.72
N GLU A 61 6.71 18.28 -6.43
CA GLU A 61 5.99 19.20 -7.32
C GLU A 61 5.39 20.40 -6.58
N ILE A 62 4.98 20.26 -5.32
CA ILE A 62 4.45 21.33 -4.49
C ILE A 62 5.56 22.27 -4.01
N PHE A 63 6.68 21.72 -3.53
CA PHE A 63 7.75 22.46 -2.88
C PHE A 63 8.83 22.97 -3.82
N GLU A 64 8.99 22.36 -5.00
CA GLU A 64 9.98 22.69 -6.02
C GLU A 64 9.28 22.98 -7.37
N PRO A 65 8.49 24.05 -7.48
CA PRO A 65 7.78 24.34 -8.72
C PRO A 65 8.79 24.71 -9.81
N GLU A 66 8.98 23.86 -10.81
CA GLU A 66 9.78 24.15 -12.00
C GLU A 66 9.10 25.27 -12.82
N GLY A 67 9.79 26.42 -12.92
CA GLY A 67 9.56 27.45 -13.92
C GLY A 67 8.21 28.18 -13.82
N SER A 68 8.27 29.49 -13.62
CA SER A 68 7.13 30.40 -13.50
C SER A 68 6.33 30.59 -14.79
N ALA A 69 5.56 29.58 -15.20
CA ALA A 69 4.44 29.79 -16.12
C ALA A 69 3.16 30.05 -15.33
N ARG A 70 2.78 31.33 -15.18
CA ARG A 70 1.60 31.81 -14.44
C ARG A 70 0.24 31.35 -14.97
N THR A 71 0.20 30.57 -16.06
CA THR A 71 -1.02 30.10 -16.71
C THR A 71 -1.16 28.59 -16.51
N GLY A 72 -2.12 28.19 -15.66
CA GLY A 72 -2.47 26.78 -15.48
C GLY A 72 -2.43 26.25 -14.05
N HIS A 73 -2.12 27.06 -13.05
CA HIS A 73 -1.99 26.65 -11.65
C HIS A 73 -3.25 25.98 -11.07
N ALA A 74 -4.44 26.50 -11.39
CA ALA A 74 -5.69 25.93 -10.88
C ALA A 74 -5.93 24.48 -11.36
N LYS A 75 -5.63 24.17 -12.63
CA LYS A 75 -5.74 22.81 -13.17
C LYS A 75 -4.70 21.89 -12.53
N ARG A 76 -3.46 22.37 -12.39
CA ARG A 76 -2.37 21.64 -11.74
C ARG A 76 -2.73 21.25 -10.31
N TYR A 77 -3.25 22.19 -9.51
CA TYR A 77 -3.66 21.91 -8.13
C TYR A 77 -4.82 20.91 -8.05
N SER A 78 -5.77 20.99 -8.97
CA SER A 78 -6.86 20.01 -9.07
C SER A 78 -6.33 18.59 -9.37
N ASP A 79 -5.39 18.47 -10.30
CA ASP A 79 -4.80 17.17 -10.66
C ASP A 79 -3.98 16.57 -9.49
N ILE A 80 -3.24 17.41 -8.76
CA ILE A 80 -2.53 17.04 -7.54
C ILE A 80 -3.50 16.53 -6.47
N LEU A 81 -4.59 17.27 -6.19
CA LEU A 81 -5.61 16.89 -5.20
C LEU A 81 -6.24 15.53 -5.53
N ILE A 82 -6.59 15.33 -6.79
CA ILE A 82 -7.16 14.05 -7.26
C ILE A 82 -6.15 12.92 -7.05
N THR A 83 -4.88 13.17 -7.37
CA THR A 83 -3.82 12.17 -7.20
C THR A 83 -3.63 11.81 -5.73
N ILE A 84 -3.49 12.80 -4.85
CA ILE A 84 -3.36 12.60 -3.40
C ILE A 84 -4.56 11.86 -2.83
N GLY A 85 -5.78 12.27 -3.20
CA GLY A 85 -7.01 11.63 -2.75
C GLY A 85 -7.08 10.15 -3.13
N ARG A 86 -6.72 9.81 -4.37
CA ARG A 86 -6.65 8.41 -4.83
C ARG A 86 -5.60 7.59 -4.07
N LYS A 87 -4.44 8.19 -3.76
CA LYS A 87 -3.39 7.50 -2.98
C LYS A 87 -3.81 7.31 -1.53
N GLY A 88 -4.54 8.27 -0.95
CA GLY A 88 -5.13 8.15 0.39
C GLY A 88 -6.14 7.01 0.47
N ASP A 89 -7.09 6.93 -0.47
CA ASP A 89 -8.06 5.83 -0.56
C ASP A 89 -7.38 4.47 -0.73
N LEU A 90 -6.39 4.38 -1.63
CA LEU A 90 -5.64 3.16 -1.86
C LEU A 90 -4.87 2.71 -0.60
N THR A 91 -4.20 3.63 0.08
CA THR A 91 -3.44 3.36 1.31
C THR A 91 -4.37 2.86 2.42
N SER A 92 -5.56 3.47 2.58
CA SER A 92 -6.56 3.03 3.53
C SER A 92 -7.06 1.61 3.25
N LYS A 93 -7.35 1.28 1.99
CA LYS A 93 -7.76 -0.07 1.58
C LYS A 93 -6.69 -1.12 1.82
N VAL A 94 -5.42 -0.79 1.56
CA VAL A 94 -4.30 -1.71 1.87
C VAL A 94 -4.18 -1.91 3.38
N ARG A 95 -4.30 -0.85 4.18
CA ARG A 95 -4.28 -0.94 5.64
C ARG A 95 -5.38 -1.85 6.18
N GLU A 96 -6.62 -1.71 5.70
CA GLU A 96 -7.74 -2.60 6.07
C GLU A 96 -7.46 -4.06 5.69
N SER A 97 -6.87 -4.28 4.50
CA SER A 97 -6.44 -5.60 4.05
C SER A 97 -5.36 -6.19 4.97
N LEU A 98 -4.36 -5.40 5.37
CA LEU A 98 -3.30 -5.84 6.29
C LEU A 98 -3.86 -6.22 7.66
N VAL A 99 -4.84 -5.48 8.19
CA VAL A 99 -5.54 -5.85 9.44
C VAL A 99 -6.21 -7.22 9.30
N SER A 100 -6.87 -7.47 8.19
CA SER A 100 -7.55 -8.76 7.92
C SER A 100 -6.54 -9.89 7.73
N ILE A 101 -5.47 -9.67 6.98
CA ILE A 101 -4.37 -10.62 6.78
C ILE A 101 -3.70 -10.93 8.12
N GLY A 102 -3.46 -9.93 8.98
CA GLY A 102 -2.88 -10.11 10.30
C GLY A 102 -3.70 -11.05 11.18
N ARG A 103 -5.03 -10.95 11.14
CA ARG A 103 -5.93 -11.88 11.83
C ARG A 103 -5.81 -13.30 11.29
N VAL A 104 -5.77 -13.46 9.95
CA VAL A 104 -5.59 -14.77 9.31
C VAL A 104 -4.26 -15.38 9.70
N VAL A 105 -3.15 -14.62 9.61
CA VAL A 105 -1.81 -15.10 9.97
C VAL A 105 -1.78 -15.51 11.45
N THR A 106 -2.36 -14.73 12.35
CA THR A 106 -2.42 -15.04 13.79
C THR A 106 -3.19 -16.34 14.03
N PHE A 107 -4.32 -16.53 13.34
CA PHE A 107 -5.09 -17.77 13.43
C PHE A 107 -4.27 -18.98 12.92
N VAL A 108 -3.63 -18.85 11.76
CA VAL A 108 -2.81 -19.93 11.18
C VAL A 108 -1.62 -20.26 12.08
N VAL A 109 -1.00 -19.26 12.74
CA VAL A 109 0.08 -19.50 13.73
C VAL A 109 -0.42 -20.38 14.87
N ALA A 110 -1.59 -20.08 15.44
CA ALA A 110 -2.18 -20.87 16.53
C ALA A 110 -2.50 -22.29 16.08
N GLU A 111 -3.10 -22.46 14.89
CA GLU A 111 -3.41 -23.79 14.35
C GLU A 111 -2.16 -24.58 13.96
N ALA A 112 -1.11 -23.95 13.46
CA ALA A 112 0.14 -24.61 13.11
C ALA A 112 0.82 -25.27 14.33
N ASP A 113 0.63 -24.72 15.51
CA ASP A 113 1.11 -25.35 16.76
C ASP A 113 0.24 -26.55 17.14
N ASN A 114 -1.08 -26.48 16.97
CA ASN A 114 -2.02 -27.57 17.26
C ASN A 114 -1.80 -28.79 16.35
N VAL A 115 -1.62 -28.57 15.05
CA VAL A 115 -1.41 -29.64 14.05
C VAL A 115 0.06 -29.99 13.81
N LYS A 116 0.96 -29.45 14.61
CA LYS A 116 2.41 -29.75 14.64
C LYS A 116 3.10 -29.53 13.29
N TRP A 117 2.86 -28.40 12.66
CA TRP A 117 3.62 -28.01 11.46
C TRP A 117 5.13 -28.03 11.72
N SER A 118 5.92 -28.21 10.66
CA SER A 118 7.37 -28.20 10.77
C SER A 118 7.90 -26.89 11.38
N LYS A 119 9.08 -26.95 11.96
CA LYS A 119 9.74 -25.79 12.59
C LYS A 119 9.97 -24.65 11.55
N GLU A 120 10.31 -25.04 10.34
CA GLU A 120 10.57 -24.11 9.22
C GLU A 120 9.31 -23.34 8.82
N ARG A 121 8.18 -24.04 8.66
CA ARG A 121 6.90 -23.41 8.32
C ARG A 121 6.38 -22.49 9.41
N ARG A 122 6.56 -22.87 10.67
CA ARG A 122 6.23 -22.03 11.81
C ARG A 122 7.11 -20.78 11.87
N ALA A 123 8.40 -20.89 11.52
CA ALA A 123 9.30 -19.74 11.42
C ALA A 123 8.87 -18.79 10.30
N GLN A 124 8.47 -19.31 9.13
CA GLN A 124 7.94 -18.53 8.02
C GLN A 124 6.68 -17.75 8.41
N LEU A 125 5.72 -18.39 9.10
CA LEU A 125 4.53 -17.69 9.63
C LEU A 125 4.88 -16.55 10.58
N LYS A 126 5.86 -16.75 11.48
CA LYS A 126 6.33 -15.69 12.39
C LYS A 126 6.98 -14.53 11.64
N THR A 127 7.66 -14.80 10.53
CA THR A 127 8.19 -13.76 9.65
C THR A 127 7.05 -12.97 9.01
N MET A 128 6.08 -13.66 8.38
CA MET A 128 4.90 -13.01 7.81
C MET A 128 4.14 -12.14 8.81
N GLN A 129 4.03 -12.59 10.06
CA GLN A 129 3.38 -11.81 11.13
C GLN A 129 4.11 -10.48 11.39
N ARG A 130 5.45 -10.49 11.40
CA ARG A 130 6.26 -9.27 11.54
C ARG A 130 6.13 -8.38 10.31
N ASP A 131 6.12 -8.96 9.12
CA ASP A 131 6.00 -8.23 7.86
C ASP A 131 4.65 -7.50 7.78
N VAL A 132 3.56 -8.16 8.16
CA VAL A 132 2.22 -7.54 8.24
C VAL A 132 2.20 -6.39 9.23
N ALA A 133 2.83 -6.53 10.39
CA ALA A 133 2.93 -5.45 11.38
C ALA A 133 3.73 -4.26 10.81
N SER A 134 4.91 -4.52 10.24
CA SER A 134 5.76 -3.50 9.62
C SER A 134 5.06 -2.76 8.48
N LEU A 135 4.34 -3.48 7.60
CA LEU A 135 3.57 -2.88 6.52
C LEU A 135 2.38 -2.06 7.03
N SER A 136 1.75 -2.46 8.15
CA SER A 136 0.67 -1.69 8.78
C SER A 136 1.19 -0.36 9.35
N ASP A 137 2.38 -0.38 9.95
CA ASP A 137 3.05 0.83 10.42
C ASP A 137 3.45 1.73 9.25
N HIS A 138 3.98 1.15 8.17
CA HIS A 138 4.31 1.88 6.94
C HIS A 138 3.07 2.51 6.29
N ALA A 139 1.93 1.79 6.22
CA ALA A 139 0.67 2.34 5.72
C ALA A 139 0.19 3.52 6.58
N SER A 140 0.37 3.45 7.90
CA SER A 140 0.04 4.54 8.82
C SER A 140 0.94 5.76 8.61
N TYR A 141 2.25 5.54 8.45
CA TYR A 141 3.20 6.60 8.09
C TYR A 141 2.81 7.27 6.77
N LEU A 142 2.50 6.48 5.74
CA LEU A 142 2.11 7.02 4.43
C LEU A 142 0.82 7.84 4.50
N SER A 143 -0.17 7.40 5.30
CA SER A 143 -1.40 8.15 5.53
C SER A 143 -1.12 9.52 6.16
N ASN A 144 -0.23 9.59 7.16
CA ASN A 144 0.18 10.85 7.78
C ASN A 144 0.92 11.76 6.79
N LYS A 145 1.79 11.19 5.95
CA LYS A 145 2.49 11.93 4.90
C LYS A 145 1.53 12.50 3.85
N ILE A 146 0.51 11.75 3.45
CA ILE A 146 -0.55 12.21 2.55
C ILE A 146 -1.29 13.42 3.15
N THR A 147 -1.65 13.36 4.43
CA THR A 147 -2.27 14.49 5.14
C THR A 147 -1.35 15.71 5.16
N PHE A 148 -0.08 15.52 5.49
CA PHE A 148 0.90 16.61 5.49
C PHE A 148 1.04 17.27 4.10
N VAL A 149 1.13 16.49 3.03
CA VAL A 149 1.24 17.01 1.65
C VAL A 149 -0.02 17.76 1.24
N LEU A 150 -1.20 17.27 1.66
CA LEU A 150 -2.49 17.96 1.44
C LEU A 150 -2.53 19.32 2.15
N ASP A 151 -2.14 19.38 3.42
CA ASP A 151 -2.11 20.61 4.20
C ASP A 151 -1.11 21.62 3.62
N ALA A 152 0.07 21.16 3.21
CA ALA A 152 1.06 22.00 2.56
C ALA A 152 0.53 22.60 1.25
N MET A 153 -0.16 21.81 0.45
CA MET A 153 -0.77 22.27 -0.79
C MET A 153 -1.83 23.34 -0.54
N LEU A 154 -2.70 23.14 0.45
CA LEU A 154 -3.70 24.16 0.83
C LEU A 154 -3.02 25.46 1.28
N GLY A 155 -1.90 25.37 2.00
CA GLY A 155 -1.07 26.53 2.37
C GLY A 155 -0.54 27.28 1.14
N VAL A 156 -0.02 26.58 0.15
CA VAL A 156 0.48 27.18 -1.11
C VAL A 156 -0.64 27.88 -1.87
N VAL A 157 -1.80 27.24 -2.02
CA VAL A 157 -2.99 27.82 -2.69
C VAL A 157 -3.43 29.11 -1.99
N ASN A 158 -3.47 29.15 -0.65
CA ASN A 158 -3.84 30.34 0.12
C ASN A 158 -2.83 31.47 -0.08
N LEU A 159 -1.52 31.19 -0.11
CA LEU A 159 -0.49 32.20 -0.38
C LEU A 159 -0.62 32.80 -1.78
N GLU A 160 -0.90 31.97 -2.80
CA GLU A 160 -1.11 32.49 -4.15
C GLU A 160 -2.35 33.38 -4.26
N GLN A 161 -3.47 32.97 -3.65
CA GLN A 161 -4.70 33.76 -3.61
C GLN A 161 -4.45 35.13 -2.95
N ASN A 162 -3.75 35.15 -1.82
CA ASN A 162 -3.40 36.40 -1.13
C ASN A 162 -2.50 37.31 -1.98
N ASN A 163 -1.57 36.74 -2.75
CA ASN A 163 -0.70 37.52 -3.64
C ASN A 163 -1.50 38.13 -4.80
N ILE A 164 -2.46 37.39 -5.36
CA ILE A 164 -3.36 37.91 -6.41
C ILE A 164 -4.18 39.07 -5.88
N ILE A 165 -4.81 38.95 -4.70
CA ILE A 165 -5.62 40.03 -4.08
C ILE A 165 -4.77 41.26 -3.85
N LYS A 166 -3.54 41.14 -3.34
CA LYS A 166 -2.63 42.29 -3.14
C LYS A 166 -2.31 43.01 -4.45
N LEU A 167 -2.15 42.25 -5.56
CA LEU A 167 -1.86 42.83 -6.88
C LEU A 167 -3.01 43.69 -7.41
N PHE A 168 -4.26 43.36 -7.09
CA PHE A 168 -5.46 44.08 -7.52
C PHE A 168 -5.90 45.18 -6.53
N SER A 169 -5.28 45.26 -5.35
CA SER A 169 -5.65 46.22 -4.29
C SER A 169 -4.73 47.46 -4.27
N VAL A 170 -3.80 47.56 -5.23
CA VAL A 170 -2.92 48.72 -5.48
C VAL A 170 -3.39 49.44 -6.74
#